data_ef96ff51538cc8d4626eb3722c3f8b6c
#
_entry.id   ef96ff51538cc8d4626eb3722c3f8b6c
#
_cell.length_a   1.000
_cell.length_b   1.000
_cell.length_c   1.000
_cell.angle_alpha   90.00
_cell.angle_beta   90.00
_cell.angle_gamma   90.00
#
_symmetry.space_group_name_H-M   'P 1'
#
loop_
_entity.id
_entity.type
_entity.pdbx_description
1 polymer ?
#
loop_
_entity_poly.entity_id
_entity_poly.type
_entity_poly.pdbx_seq_one_letter_code
_entity_poly.pdbx_strand_id
1 'polypeptide(L)'
;MTVGMPWERIGVDITGPHPKSRNGYKYILTVTDYFSKWADAFPIRNQEATTVARVLVDRVFSYMGMPIQILTDRGSNFESQLFEELLRCLHVDHVRTTAYKPSTNGQVERFHRTLNSILGKVVAENQRDWDVHLPYAVAAYRATIHESTGYSPNYLMYGHEVRAPLDVVMGLPVTGSPPGIPVHDFVDEKLGQMRAAYRAVRENLNKAAERQKHYYDLRVKPASFHPNDSVWLWTTRRKQGRTPKWQRRFVGPYVVVEKTGPVNYSIKRSAKSKSFIVHVDKLRPHLSPDSGNPGETGPRSTNDDNGNESEDDTTMPSAVVTRPQRTRTLPARYRE
;
A
#
# COMPACT_ATOMS: atom_id res chain seq x y z
N MET A 1 -1.48 12.12 -10.03
CA MET A 1 -0.69 12.08 -11.27
C MET A 1 -0.87 10.71 -11.89
N THR A 2 -1.38 10.66 -13.09
CA THR A 2 -1.53 9.43 -13.88
C THR A 2 -0.21 9.13 -14.58
N VAL A 3 0.29 7.90 -14.41
CA VAL A 3 1.48 7.40 -15.11
C VAL A 3 1.07 7.02 -16.53
N GLY A 4 1.83 7.48 -17.54
CA GLY A 4 1.44 7.35 -18.95
C GLY A 4 1.99 6.12 -19.65
N MET A 5 3.10 5.54 -19.19
CA MET A 5 3.81 4.43 -19.83
C MET A 5 4.57 3.57 -18.80
N PRO A 6 4.96 2.34 -19.18
CA PRO A 6 5.79 1.50 -18.34
C PRO A 6 7.12 2.17 -17.98
N TRP A 7 7.60 1.91 -16.76
CA TRP A 7 8.90 2.36 -16.26
C TRP A 7 9.07 3.89 -16.12
N GLU A 8 7.96 4.64 -16.21
CA GLU A 8 7.95 6.08 -15.94
C GLU A 8 8.12 6.33 -14.43
N ARG A 9 7.37 5.59 -13.61
CA ARG A 9 7.44 5.69 -12.14
C ARG A 9 7.44 4.32 -11.51
N ILE A 10 8.45 4.07 -10.68
CA ILE A 10 8.53 2.87 -9.86
C ILE A 10 8.37 3.20 -8.38
N GLY A 11 7.80 2.27 -7.64
CA GLY A 11 7.79 2.27 -6.17
C GLY A 11 8.84 1.33 -5.65
N VAL A 12 9.62 1.78 -4.68
CA VAL A 12 10.64 0.97 -4.00
C VAL A 12 10.34 0.95 -2.52
N ASP A 13 10.37 -0.24 -1.91
CA ASP A 13 10.07 -0.43 -0.49
C ASP A 13 10.79 -1.65 0.06
N ILE A 14 10.93 -1.70 1.40
CA ILE A 14 11.57 -2.82 2.09
C ILE A 14 10.60 -3.40 3.11
N THR A 15 10.36 -4.70 3.00
CA THR A 15 9.55 -5.43 3.99
C THR A 15 10.42 -6.35 4.85
N GLY A 16 10.04 -6.51 6.11
CA GLY A 16 10.72 -7.33 7.10
C GLY A 16 10.87 -6.64 8.46
N PRO A 17 11.66 -7.19 9.40
CA PRO A 17 12.45 -8.39 9.23
C PRO A 17 11.58 -9.66 9.16
N HIS A 18 11.90 -10.53 8.21
CA HIS A 18 11.38 -11.89 8.11
C HIS A 18 12.27 -12.86 8.91
N PRO A 19 11.84 -14.10 9.17
CA PRO A 19 12.71 -15.14 9.72
C PRO A 19 13.99 -15.24 8.90
N LYS A 20 15.15 -15.30 9.56
CA LYS A 20 16.43 -15.37 8.88
C LYS A 20 16.48 -16.63 8.01
N SER A 21 16.62 -16.46 6.70
CA SER A 21 16.70 -17.57 5.77
C SER A 21 17.99 -18.39 5.95
N ARG A 22 18.05 -19.57 5.34
CA ARG A 22 19.27 -20.39 5.34
C ARG A 22 20.46 -19.65 4.71
N ASN A 23 20.21 -18.78 3.73
CA ASN A 23 21.22 -17.95 3.07
C ASN A 23 21.52 -16.63 3.81
N GLY A 24 20.89 -16.41 4.97
CA GLY A 24 21.16 -15.28 5.84
C GLY A 24 20.36 -14.02 5.58
N TYR A 25 19.39 -14.06 4.68
CA TYR A 25 18.53 -12.92 4.37
C TYR A 25 17.46 -12.69 5.44
N LYS A 26 17.09 -11.43 5.65
CA LYS A 26 16.09 -11.02 6.64
C LYS A 26 15.04 -10.07 6.07
N TYR A 27 15.32 -9.43 4.94
CA TYR A 27 14.46 -8.40 4.36
C TYR A 27 14.24 -8.70 2.88
N ILE A 28 13.18 -8.13 2.32
CA ILE A 28 12.88 -8.17 0.90
C ILE A 28 12.81 -6.73 0.41
N LEU A 29 13.69 -6.38 -0.52
CA LEU A 29 13.59 -5.14 -1.30
C LEU A 29 12.62 -5.40 -2.45
N THR A 30 11.60 -4.59 -2.60
CA THR A 30 10.59 -4.70 -3.65
C THR A 30 10.63 -3.49 -4.56
N VAL A 31 10.43 -3.73 -5.84
CA VAL A 31 10.32 -2.71 -6.88
C VAL A 31 9.03 -2.97 -7.64
N THR A 32 8.20 -1.94 -7.84
CA THR A 32 6.94 -2.07 -8.57
C THR A 32 6.76 -0.94 -9.56
N ASP A 33 6.41 -1.24 -10.81
CA ASP A 33 6.05 -0.24 -11.80
C ASP A 33 4.58 0.19 -11.64
N TYR A 34 4.36 1.50 -11.61
CA TYR A 34 3.01 2.07 -11.38
C TYR A 34 2.07 1.92 -12.58
N PHE A 35 2.58 1.77 -13.78
CA PHE A 35 1.78 1.58 -14.99
C PHE A 35 1.43 0.12 -15.23
N SER A 36 2.42 -0.71 -15.52
CA SER A 36 2.25 -2.12 -15.89
C SER A 36 1.87 -3.03 -14.71
N LYS A 37 2.09 -2.58 -13.48
CA LYS A 37 2.05 -3.37 -12.25
C LYS A 37 3.13 -4.44 -12.17
N TRP A 38 4.10 -4.37 -13.08
CA TRP A 38 5.28 -5.22 -13.00
C TRP A 38 5.97 -5.03 -11.65
N ALA A 39 6.40 -6.12 -11.05
CA ALA A 39 7.06 -6.10 -9.76
C ALA A 39 8.23 -7.05 -9.70
N ASP A 40 9.24 -6.69 -8.92
CA ASP A 40 10.35 -7.58 -8.56
C ASP A 40 10.60 -7.54 -7.06
N ALA A 41 11.26 -8.59 -6.55
CA ALA A 41 11.56 -8.73 -5.15
C ALA A 41 12.91 -9.42 -4.95
N PHE A 42 13.77 -8.79 -4.15
CA PHE A 42 15.14 -9.21 -3.93
C PHE A 42 15.38 -9.47 -2.44
N PRO A 43 15.87 -10.67 -2.06
CA PRO A 43 16.24 -10.93 -0.68
C PRO A 43 17.51 -10.14 -0.33
N ILE A 44 17.49 -9.42 0.79
CA ILE A 44 18.62 -8.64 1.29
C ILE A 44 18.90 -8.96 2.77
N ARG A 45 20.16 -8.83 3.18
CA ARG A 45 20.60 -9.17 4.53
C ARG A 45 20.34 -8.06 5.54
N ASN A 46 20.47 -6.82 5.10
CA ASN A 46 20.27 -5.60 5.90
C ASN A 46 19.53 -4.55 5.07
N GLN A 47 19.13 -3.45 5.70
CA GLN A 47 18.45 -2.32 5.04
C GLN A 47 19.38 -1.13 4.80
N GLU A 48 20.68 -1.34 4.78
CA GLU A 48 21.64 -0.27 4.57
C GLU A 48 21.52 0.34 3.18
N ALA A 49 21.69 1.65 3.09
CA ALA A 49 21.57 2.37 1.81
C ALA A 49 22.53 1.82 0.74
N THR A 50 23.73 1.38 1.14
CA THR A 50 24.70 0.74 0.25
C THR A 50 24.20 -0.57 -0.34
N THR A 51 23.52 -1.40 0.48
CA THR A 51 22.93 -2.67 0.01
C THR A 51 21.78 -2.39 -0.94
N VAL A 52 20.90 -1.46 -0.59
CA VAL A 52 19.74 -1.06 -1.42
C VAL A 52 20.22 -0.50 -2.77
N ALA A 53 21.16 0.45 -2.74
CA ALA A 53 21.73 1.08 -3.93
C ALA A 53 22.35 0.04 -4.87
N ARG A 54 23.15 -0.88 -4.33
CA ARG A 54 23.79 -1.95 -5.11
C ARG A 54 22.74 -2.85 -5.78
N VAL A 55 21.73 -3.31 -5.04
CA VAL A 55 20.68 -4.16 -5.63
C VAL A 55 19.91 -3.43 -6.72
N LEU A 56 19.57 -2.15 -6.52
CA LEU A 56 18.89 -1.35 -7.54
C LEU A 56 19.76 -1.21 -8.80
N VAL A 57 21.04 -0.89 -8.67
CA VAL A 57 21.93 -0.74 -9.81
C VAL A 57 22.16 -2.08 -10.52
N ASP A 58 22.59 -3.12 -9.77
CA ASP A 58 23.06 -4.37 -10.35
C ASP A 58 21.92 -5.27 -10.84
N ARG A 59 20.73 -5.20 -10.23
CA ARG A 59 19.65 -6.16 -10.47
C ARG A 59 18.39 -5.53 -11.08
N VAL A 60 18.28 -4.22 -11.05
CA VAL A 60 17.09 -3.51 -11.57
C VAL A 60 17.49 -2.63 -12.74
N PHE A 61 18.31 -1.62 -12.51
CA PHE A 61 18.64 -0.63 -13.54
C PHE A 61 19.48 -1.19 -14.67
N SER A 62 20.37 -2.16 -14.38
CA SER A 62 21.16 -2.85 -15.40
C SER A 62 20.31 -3.65 -16.40
N TYR A 63 19.11 -4.09 -16.02
CA TYR A 63 18.22 -4.89 -16.86
C TYR A 63 17.07 -4.09 -17.45
N MET A 64 16.52 -3.15 -16.67
CA MET A 64 15.30 -2.43 -17.05
C MET A 64 15.55 -0.99 -17.49
N GLY A 65 16.78 -0.49 -17.33
CA GLY A 65 17.11 0.92 -17.49
C GLY A 65 16.67 1.77 -16.29
N MET A 66 16.93 3.08 -16.39
CA MET A 66 16.56 4.05 -15.34
C MET A 66 15.11 4.47 -15.49
N PRO A 67 14.32 4.49 -14.41
CA PRO A 67 12.99 5.10 -14.42
C PRO A 67 13.11 6.63 -14.44
N ILE A 68 12.02 7.32 -14.80
CA ILE A 68 11.98 8.78 -14.66
C ILE A 68 11.86 9.17 -13.18
N GLN A 69 11.04 8.43 -12.41
CA GLN A 69 10.79 8.74 -11.00
C GLN A 69 10.83 7.49 -10.13
N ILE A 70 11.40 7.64 -8.94
CA ILE A 70 11.33 6.64 -7.86
C ILE A 70 10.51 7.20 -6.71
N LEU A 71 9.49 6.43 -6.30
CA LEU A 71 8.69 6.70 -5.11
C LEU A 71 9.12 5.78 -3.98
N THR A 72 9.50 6.36 -2.83
CA THR A 72 9.83 5.62 -1.61
C THR A 72 9.03 6.13 -0.43
N ASP A 73 9.04 5.37 0.66
CA ASP A 73 8.70 5.92 1.97
C ASP A 73 9.85 6.82 2.50
N ARG A 74 9.70 7.32 3.73
CA ARG A 74 10.72 8.11 4.43
C ARG A 74 11.58 7.26 5.36
N GLY A 75 11.92 6.06 4.93
CA GLY A 75 12.87 5.22 5.63
C GLY A 75 14.27 5.84 5.63
N SER A 76 15.02 5.67 6.73
CA SER A 76 16.37 6.24 6.86
C SER A 76 17.35 5.78 5.78
N ASN A 77 17.13 4.60 5.22
CA ASN A 77 17.88 4.04 4.10
C ASN A 77 17.65 4.82 2.78
N PHE A 78 16.42 5.31 2.55
CA PHE A 78 16.06 6.12 1.37
C PHE A 78 16.29 7.62 1.56
N GLU A 79 16.35 8.09 2.81
CA GLU A 79 16.68 9.48 3.15
C GLU A 79 18.21 9.69 3.35
N SER A 80 19.03 8.69 3.02
CA SER A 80 20.47 8.78 3.14
C SER A 80 21.09 9.63 2.03
N GLN A 81 22.14 10.38 2.34
CA GLN A 81 22.88 11.16 1.35
C GLN A 81 23.40 10.29 0.20
N LEU A 82 23.83 9.07 0.48
CA LEU A 82 24.26 8.12 -0.56
C LEU A 82 23.17 7.82 -1.58
N PHE A 83 21.94 7.56 -1.11
CA PHE A 83 20.84 7.22 -1.97
C PHE A 83 20.39 8.43 -2.82
N GLU A 84 20.34 9.61 -2.21
CA GLU A 84 20.02 10.85 -2.92
C GLU A 84 21.07 11.17 -4.01
N GLU A 85 22.36 11.03 -3.68
CA GLU A 85 23.45 11.27 -4.59
C GLU A 85 23.44 10.28 -5.77
N LEU A 86 23.17 9.01 -5.50
CA LEU A 86 22.99 7.99 -6.55
C LEU A 86 21.89 8.41 -7.54
N LEU A 87 20.70 8.75 -7.05
CA LEU A 87 19.58 9.14 -7.90
C LEU A 87 19.87 10.42 -8.68
N ARG A 88 20.56 11.38 -8.07
CA ARG A 88 21.00 12.61 -8.72
C ARG A 88 21.96 12.33 -9.88
N CYS A 89 22.96 11.46 -9.69
CA CYS A 89 23.90 11.05 -10.71
C CYS A 89 23.22 10.30 -11.87
N LEU A 90 22.16 9.55 -11.58
CA LEU A 90 21.38 8.81 -12.58
C LEU A 90 20.27 9.63 -13.21
N HIS A 91 20.12 10.91 -12.86
CA HIS A 91 19.04 11.80 -13.31
C HIS A 91 17.65 11.22 -13.06
N VAL A 92 17.42 10.58 -11.91
CA VAL A 92 16.15 9.99 -11.51
C VAL A 92 15.50 10.86 -10.43
N ASP A 93 14.26 11.28 -10.65
CA ASP A 93 13.51 12.07 -9.67
C ASP A 93 13.14 11.25 -8.45
N HIS A 94 13.55 11.69 -7.26
CA HIS A 94 13.14 11.08 -6.00
C HIS A 94 11.87 11.71 -5.45
N VAL A 95 10.78 10.97 -5.46
CA VAL A 95 9.50 11.36 -4.88
C VAL A 95 9.30 10.63 -3.56
N ARG A 96 9.04 11.37 -2.50
CA ARG A 96 8.81 10.82 -1.16
C ARG A 96 7.33 10.78 -0.84
N THR A 97 6.87 9.70 -0.23
CA THR A 97 5.50 9.66 0.28
C THR A 97 5.35 10.70 1.41
N THR A 98 4.18 11.36 1.44
CA THR A 98 3.87 12.26 2.55
C THR A 98 3.86 11.45 3.85
N ALA A 99 4.53 11.95 4.89
CA ALA A 99 4.55 11.30 6.19
C ALA A 99 3.11 10.96 6.61
N TYR A 100 2.87 9.65 6.81
CA TYR A 100 1.60 9.15 7.33
C TYR A 100 0.38 9.11 6.36
N LYS A 101 0.57 9.17 5.04
CA LYS A 101 -0.50 8.87 4.08
C LYS A 101 -0.25 7.50 3.42
N PRO A 102 -0.77 6.39 3.99
CA PRO A 102 -0.59 5.03 3.46
C PRO A 102 -1.05 4.90 2.01
N SER A 103 -2.06 5.68 1.61
CA SER A 103 -2.62 5.62 0.26
C SER A 103 -1.62 5.95 -0.86
N THR A 104 -0.53 6.67 -0.57
CA THR A 104 0.47 7.04 -1.58
C THR A 104 1.35 5.84 -1.96
N ASN A 105 1.60 4.90 -1.03
CA ASN A 105 2.34 3.66 -1.28
C ASN A 105 1.43 2.42 -1.42
N GLY A 106 0.13 2.64 -1.56
CA GLY A 106 -0.87 1.57 -1.56
C GLY A 106 -0.69 0.52 -2.65
N GLN A 107 0.06 0.81 -3.72
CA GLN A 107 0.39 -0.20 -4.74
C GLN A 107 1.42 -1.20 -4.21
N VAL A 108 2.50 -0.72 -3.60
CA VAL A 108 3.55 -1.57 -3.04
C VAL A 108 3.00 -2.39 -1.87
N GLU A 109 2.15 -1.80 -1.02
CA GLU A 109 1.48 -2.53 0.06
C GLU A 109 0.58 -3.66 -0.47
N ARG A 110 -0.16 -3.43 -1.56
CA ARG A 110 -0.96 -4.49 -2.21
C ARG A 110 -0.07 -5.59 -2.78
N PHE A 111 1.03 -5.23 -3.42
CA PHE A 111 2.00 -6.22 -3.90
C PHE A 111 2.56 -7.05 -2.74
N HIS A 112 2.98 -6.43 -1.63
CA HIS A 112 3.44 -7.18 -0.44
C HIS A 112 2.39 -8.15 0.08
N ARG A 113 1.11 -7.75 0.11
CA ARG A 113 0.01 -8.64 0.54
C ARG A 113 -0.12 -9.84 -0.38
N THR A 114 -0.07 -9.62 -1.69
CA THR A 114 -0.13 -10.69 -2.69
C THR A 114 1.08 -11.60 -2.60
N LEU A 115 2.29 -11.03 -2.53
CA LEU A 115 3.54 -11.76 -2.38
C LEU A 115 3.55 -12.65 -1.13
N ASN A 116 3.17 -12.08 0.02
CA ASN A 116 3.05 -12.83 1.28
C ASN A 116 2.00 -13.95 1.21
N SER A 117 0.90 -13.72 0.48
CA SER A 117 -0.12 -14.76 0.27
C SER A 117 0.39 -15.91 -0.59
N ILE A 118 1.21 -15.63 -1.60
CA ILE A 118 1.84 -16.66 -2.45
C ILE A 118 2.89 -17.43 -1.65
N LEU A 119 3.82 -16.70 -1.00
CA LEU A 119 4.88 -17.32 -0.20
C LEU A 119 4.31 -18.17 0.93
N GLY A 120 3.28 -17.72 1.63
CA GLY A 120 2.65 -18.47 2.70
C GLY A 120 2.05 -19.83 2.29
N LYS A 121 1.92 -20.10 0.99
CA LYS A 121 1.45 -21.41 0.46
C LYS A 121 2.58 -22.38 0.13
N VAL A 122 3.80 -21.88 -0.07
CA VAL A 122 4.92 -22.68 -0.60
C VAL A 122 6.11 -22.78 0.36
N VAL A 123 6.19 -21.88 1.32
CA VAL A 123 7.28 -21.81 2.32
C VAL A 123 7.08 -22.91 3.37
N ALA A 124 8.15 -23.58 3.76
CA ALA A 124 8.14 -24.60 4.81
C ALA A 124 7.70 -24.03 6.18
N GLU A 125 7.27 -24.89 7.11
CA GLU A 125 6.79 -24.47 8.45
C GLU A 125 7.82 -23.60 9.22
N ASN A 126 9.13 -23.90 9.06
CA ASN A 126 10.19 -23.14 9.71
C ASN A 126 10.47 -21.78 9.05
N GLN A 127 9.87 -21.49 7.91
CA GLN A 127 9.96 -20.25 7.15
C GLN A 127 11.40 -19.81 6.84
N ARG A 128 12.34 -20.75 6.67
CA ARG A 128 13.76 -20.44 6.43
C ARG A 128 14.19 -20.59 4.98
N ASP A 129 13.27 -20.89 4.08
CA ASP A 129 13.47 -21.12 2.66
C ASP A 129 12.73 -20.10 1.76
N TRP A 130 12.15 -19.07 2.35
CA TRP A 130 11.34 -18.08 1.62
C TRP A 130 12.12 -17.39 0.50
N ASP A 131 13.41 -17.16 0.67
CA ASP A 131 14.27 -16.54 -0.33
C ASP A 131 14.48 -17.42 -1.59
N VAL A 132 14.41 -18.74 -1.46
CA VAL A 132 14.45 -19.68 -2.58
C VAL A 132 13.14 -19.64 -3.39
N HIS A 133 12.02 -19.48 -2.72
CA HIS A 133 10.69 -19.42 -3.35
C HIS A 133 10.34 -18.05 -3.93
N LEU A 134 11.05 -17.00 -3.49
CA LEU A 134 10.76 -15.63 -3.85
C LEU A 134 10.74 -15.37 -5.38
N PRO A 135 11.72 -15.81 -6.19
CA PRO A 135 11.71 -15.62 -7.63
C PRO A 135 10.49 -16.27 -8.31
N TYR A 136 10.09 -17.45 -7.85
CA TYR A 136 8.92 -18.15 -8.40
C TYR A 136 7.61 -17.45 -8.05
N ALA A 137 7.50 -16.94 -6.83
CA ALA A 137 6.34 -16.16 -6.41
C ALA A 137 6.18 -14.88 -7.24
N VAL A 138 7.29 -14.19 -7.52
CA VAL A 138 7.31 -13.00 -8.39
C VAL A 138 6.98 -13.35 -9.83
N ALA A 139 7.53 -14.44 -10.37
CA ALA A 139 7.23 -14.91 -11.72
C ALA A 139 5.73 -15.23 -11.89
N ALA A 140 5.12 -15.93 -10.93
CA ALA A 140 3.69 -16.21 -10.91
C ALA A 140 2.84 -14.94 -10.87
N TYR A 141 3.23 -13.95 -10.06
CA TYR A 141 2.56 -12.65 -10.01
C TYR A 141 2.61 -11.93 -11.36
N ARG A 142 3.78 -11.90 -12.01
CA ARG A 142 3.97 -11.22 -13.31
C ARG A 142 3.20 -11.85 -14.46
N ALA A 143 2.94 -13.15 -14.39
CA ALA A 143 2.17 -13.91 -15.38
C ALA A 143 0.65 -13.82 -15.15
N THR A 144 0.20 -13.30 -14.01
CA THR A 144 -1.22 -13.21 -13.66
C THR A 144 -1.81 -11.89 -14.14
N ILE A 145 -3.01 -11.92 -14.75
CA ILE A 145 -3.74 -10.71 -15.16
C ILE A 145 -4.05 -9.87 -13.92
N HIS A 146 -3.64 -8.60 -13.95
CA HIS A 146 -3.87 -7.67 -12.86
C HIS A 146 -5.20 -6.94 -13.03
N GLU A 147 -6.05 -6.96 -12.01
CA GLU A 147 -7.42 -6.39 -12.04
C GLU A 147 -7.48 -4.94 -12.53
N SER A 148 -6.54 -4.09 -12.12
CA SER A 148 -6.58 -2.66 -12.47
C SER A 148 -6.06 -2.34 -13.87
N THR A 149 -5.36 -3.26 -14.54
CA THR A 149 -4.86 -3.08 -15.91
C THR A 149 -5.65 -3.89 -16.93
N GLY A 150 -6.14 -5.06 -16.54
CA GLY A 150 -6.77 -6.03 -17.42
C GLY A 150 -5.76 -6.88 -18.22
N TYR A 151 -4.46 -6.70 -17.97
CA TYR A 151 -3.36 -7.41 -18.62
C TYR A 151 -2.39 -7.97 -17.59
N SER A 152 -1.59 -8.95 -18.00
CA SER A 152 -0.47 -9.40 -17.18
C SER A 152 0.64 -8.34 -17.17
N PRO A 153 1.38 -8.18 -16.05
CA PRO A 153 2.56 -7.34 -16.01
C PRO A 153 3.60 -7.70 -17.06
N ASN A 154 3.80 -8.99 -17.36
CA ASN A 154 4.72 -9.44 -18.39
C ASN A 154 4.33 -8.93 -19.77
N TYR A 155 3.06 -9.07 -20.15
CA TYR A 155 2.58 -8.59 -21.45
C TYR A 155 2.82 -7.08 -21.63
N LEU A 156 2.55 -6.28 -20.59
CA LEU A 156 2.71 -4.83 -20.66
C LEU A 156 4.17 -4.38 -20.69
N MET A 157 5.11 -5.18 -20.16
CA MET A 157 6.54 -4.86 -20.17
C MET A 157 7.24 -5.37 -21.42
N TYR A 158 6.89 -6.57 -21.89
CA TYR A 158 7.64 -7.25 -22.95
C TYR A 158 6.90 -7.34 -24.29
N GLY A 159 5.60 -6.98 -24.32
CA GLY A 159 4.75 -7.09 -25.51
C GLY A 159 4.28 -8.51 -25.81
N HIS A 160 4.62 -9.47 -24.96
CA HIS A 160 4.18 -10.87 -25.08
C HIS A 160 4.11 -11.52 -23.69
N GLU A 161 3.37 -12.62 -23.58
CA GLU A 161 3.40 -13.42 -22.37
C GLU A 161 4.70 -14.20 -22.25
N VAL A 162 5.23 -14.30 -21.04
CA VAL A 162 6.44 -15.08 -20.77
C VAL A 162 6.05 -16.55 -20.65
N ARG A 163 6.72 -17.40 -21.43
CA ARG A 163 6.49 -18.84 -21.42
C ARG A 163 6.92 -19.45 -20.10
N ALA A 164 5.99 -20.03 -19.37
CA ALA A 164 6.28 -20.73 -18.13
C ALA A 164 6.82 -22.15 -18.39
N PRO A 165 7.56 -22.75 -17.43
CA PRO A 165 8.00 -24.13 -17.58
C PRO A 165 6.87 -25.12 -17.85
N LEU A 166 5.69 -24.89 -17.29
CA LEU A 166 4.50 -25.70 -17.55
C LEU A 166 4.05 -25.65 -19.01
N ASP A 167 4.11 -24.48 -19.64
CA ASP A 167 3.75 -24.31 -21.05
C ASP A 167 4.67 -25.13 -21.97
N VAL A 168 5.95 -25.22 -21.56
CA VAL A 168 6.94 -26.07 -22.27
C VAL A 168 6.58 -27.55 -22.14
N VAL A 169 6.26 -27.99 -20.94
CA VAL A 169 5.92 -29.40 -20.66
C VAL A 169 4.61 -29.78 -21.37
N MET A 170 3.65 -28.88 -21.42
CA MET A 170 2.37 -29.09 -22.12
C MET A 170 2.44 -28.94 -23.62
N GLY A 171 3.61 -28.55 -24.17
CA GLY A 171 3.78 -28.36 -25.61
C GLY A 171 2.96 -27.20 -26.19
N LEU A 172 2.60 -26.20 -25.33
CA LEU A 172 1.84 -25.05 -25.82
C LEU A 172 2.64 -24.26 -26.86
N PRO A 173 2.00 -23.82 -27.96
CA PRO A 173 2.69 -23.13 -29.03
C PRO A 173 3.34 -21.83 -28.52
N VAL A 174 4.53 -21.55 -29.01
CA VAL A 174 5.15 -20.24 -28.82
C VAL A 174 4.31 -19.24 -29.61
N THR A 175 3.78 -18.22 -28.93
CA THR A 175 3.16 -17.07 -29.61
C THR A 175 4.25 -16.26 -30.31
N GLY A 176 4.67 -16.71 -31.48
CA GLY A 176 5.65 -16.05 -32.34
C GLY A 176 5.00 -15.54 -33.60
N SER A 177 5.77 -14.83 -34.43
CA SER A 177 5.33 -14.48 -35.78
C SER A 177 4.90 -15.73 -36.55
N PRO A 178 3.75 -15.71 -37.19
CA PRO A 178 3.44 -16.73 -38.19
C PRO A 178 4.58 -16.80 -39.24
N PRO A 179 4.99 -18.00 -39.63
CA PRO A 179 6.02 -18.13 -40.64
C PRO A 179 5.59 -17.42 -41.93
N GLY A 180 6.48 -16.57 -42.50
CA GLY A 180 6.23 -15.87 -43.75
C GLY A 180 5.81 -14.41 -43.68
N ILE A 181 5.63 -13.83 -42.48
CA ILE A 181 5.40 -12.39 -42.35
C ILE A 181 6.74 -11.65 -42.38
N PRO A 182 6.90 -10.60 -43.25
CA PRO A 182 8.05 -9.74 -43.22
C PRO A 182 8.30 -9.14 -41.86
N VAL A 183 9.56 -9.03 -41.41
CA VAL A 183 9.93 -8.52 -40.08
C VAL A 183 9.33 -7.13 -39.82
N HIS A 184 9.29 -6.28 -40.83
CA HIS A 184 8.73 -4.92 -40.73
C HIS A 184 7.25 -4.95 -40.39
N ASP A 185 6.45 -5.75 -41.08
CA ASP A 185 5.01 -5.87 -40.87
C ASP A 185 4.73 -6.45 -39.48
N PHE A 186 5.53 -7.43 -39.03
CA PHE A 186 5.45 -7.96 -37.67
C PHE A 186 5.72 -6.90 -36.59
N VAL A 187 6.74 -6.07 -36.76
CA VAL A 187 7.08 -4.99 -35.82
C VAL A 187 5.94 -3.97 -35.77
N ASP A 188 5.40 -3.55 -36.91
CA ASP A 188 4.31 -2.57 -36.97
C ASP A 188 3.03 -3.11 -36.33
N GLU A 189 2.70 -4.37 -36.58
CA GLU A 189 1.58 -5.04 -35.93
C GLU A 189 1.75 -5.06 -34.41
N LYS A 190 2.96 -5.45 -33.90
CA LYS A 190 3.26 -5.49 -32.47
C LYS A 190 3.22 -4.11 -31.84
N LEU A 191 3.78 -3.10 -32.49
CA LEU A 191 3.70 -1.71 -32.02
C LEU A 191 2.24 -1.23 -31.96
N GLY A 192 1.42 -1.59 -32.94
CA GLY A 192 0.00 -1.31 -32.95
C GLY A 192 -0.74 -1.95 -31.77
N GLN A 193 -0.50 -3.24 -31.53
CA GLN A 193 -1.04 -4.00 -30.40
C GLN A 193 -0.63 -3.36 -29.06
N MET A 194 0.65 -3.02 -28.86
CA MET A 194 1.15 -2.39 -27.64
C MET A 194 0.54 -1.00 -27.39
N ARG A 195 0.45 -0.17 -28.45
CA ARG A 195 -0.21 1.14 -28.35
C ARG A 195 -1.67 1.03 -27.94
N ALA A 196 -2.40 0.04 -28.49
CA ALA A 196 -3.78 -0.23 -28.12
C ALA A 196 -3.89 -0.71 -26.66
N ALA A 197 -3.04 -1.65 -26.24
CA ALA A 197 -2.96 -2.12 -24.87
C ALA A 197 -2.68 -0.98 -23.88
N TYR A 198 -1.68 -0.13 -24.15
CA TYR A 198 -1.35 1.01 -23.27
C TYR A 198 -2.50 2.02 -23.17
N ARG A 199 -3.26 2.23 -24.24
CA ARG A 199 -4.45 3.08 -24.22
C ARG A 199 -5.51 2.51 -23.31
N ALA A 200 -5.82 1.22 -23.46
CA ALA A 200 -6.75 0.52 -22.61
C ALA A 200 -6.33 0.52 -21.13
N VAL A 201 -5.04 0.33 -20.87
CA VAL A 201 -4.48 0.40 -19.50
C VAL A 201 -4.67 1.78 -18.89
N ARG A 202 -4.40 2.86 -19.61
CA ARG A 202 -4.62 4.24 -19.10
C ARG A 202 -6.08 4.45 -18.70
N GLU A 203 -7.00 4.01 -19.52
CA GLU A 203 -8.45 4.09 -19.21
C GLU A 203 -8.81 3.26 -17.98
N ASN A 204 -8.33 2.04 -17.88
CA ASN A 204 -8.58 1.15 -16.75
C ASN A 204 -7.98 1.70 -15.45
N LEU A 205 -6.76 2.25 -15.50
CA LEU A 205 -6.12 2.87 -14.34
C LEU A 205 -6.88 4.11 -13.87
N ASN A 206 -7.40 4.93 -14.79
CA ASN A 206 -8.23 6.09 -14.45
C ASN A 206 -9.52 5.64 -13.76
N LYS A 207 -10.24 4.65 -14.32
CA LYS A 207 -11.45 4.07 -13.71
C LYS A 207 -11.16 3.46 -12.33
N ALA A 208 -10.01 2.80 -12.17
CA ALA A 208 -9.59 2.25 -10.88
C ALA A 208 -9.28 3.35 -9.86
N ALA A 209 -8.61 4.43 -10.28
CA ALA A 209 -8.31 5.58 -9.42
C ALA A 209 -9.59 6.31 -8.99
N GLU A 210 -10.55 6.50 -9.89
CA GLU A 210 -11.86 7.09 -9.58
C GLU A 210 -12.64 6.24 -8.58
N ARG A 211 -12.69 4.92 -8.77
CA ARG A 211 -13.31 4.00 -7.81
C ARG A 211 -12.64 4.05 -6.44
N GLN A 212 -11.30 4.06 -6.39
CA GLN A 212 -10.57 4.19 -5.13
C GLN A 212 -10.86 5.52 -4.43
N LYS A 213 -10.90 6.62 -5.19
CA LYS A 213 -11.26 7.94 -4.67
C LYS A 213 -12.66 7.94 -4.11
N HIS A 214 -13.64 7.43 -4.85
CA HIS A 214 -15.04 7.34 -4.41
C HIS A 214 -15.17 6.58 -3.08
N TYR A 215 -14.56 5.40 -2.96
CA TYR A 215 -14.59 4.63 -1.71
C TYR A 215 -13.83 5.29 -0.56
N TYR A 216 -12.78 6.05 -0.87
CA TYR A 216 -12.08 6.85 0.12
C TYR A 216 -12.97 7.99 0.63
N ASP A 217 -13.58 8.75 -0.28
CA ASP A 217 -14.43 9.88 0.02
C ASP A 217 -15.67 9.47 0.84
N LEU A 218 -16.27 8.30 0.57
CA LEU A 218 -17.35 7.74 1.38
C LEU A 218 -16.98 7.49 2.85
N ARG A 219 -15.70 7.22 3.12
CA ARG A 219 -15.20 6.94 4.48
C ARG A 219 -14.66 8.17 5.20
N VAL A 220 -14.34 9.20 4.47
CA VAL A 220 -13.79 10.45 5.01
C VAL A 220 -14.96 11.36 5.35
N LYS A 221 -15.26 11.51 6.63
CA LYS A 221 -16.09 12.64 7.08
C LYS A 221 -15.26 13.91 6.88
N PRO A 222 -15.75 14.93 6.13
CA PRO A 222 -15.02 16.16 5.92
C PRO A 222 -14.85 16.85 7.28
N ALA A 223 -13.68 16.68 7.89
CA ALA A 223 -13.31 17.40 9.08
C ALA A 223 -12.54 18.66 8.64
N SER A 224 -13.09 19.82 8.93
CA SER A 224 -12.43 21.11 8.75
C SER A 224 -12.11 21.67 10.13
N PHE A 225 -10.89 22.14 10.31
CA PHE A 225 -10.42 22.74 11.54
C PHE A 225 -9.96 24.17 11.26
N HIS A 226 -10.20 25.06 12.23
CA HIS A 226 -9.77 26.46 12.22
C HIS A 226 -8.54 26.63 13.12
N PRO A 227 -7.75 27.70 12.92
CA PRO A 227 -6.71 28.07 13.86
C PRO A 227 -7.29 28.20 15.28
N ASN A 228 -6.53 27.72 16.26
CA ASN A 228 -6.89 27.59 17.68
C ASN A 228 -7.87 26.45 18.05
N ASP A 229 -8.36 25.67 17.10
CA ASP A 229 -9.15 24.47 17.43
C ASP A 229 -8.30 23.46 18.22
N SER A 230 -8.91 22.91 19.26
CA SER A 230 -8.34 21.78 20.01
C SER A 230 -8.64 20.47 19.32
N VAL A 231 -7.60 19.65 19.12
CA VAL A 231 -7.71 18.38 18.38
C VAL A 231 -6.97 17.23 19.06
N TRP A 232 -7.50 16.04 18.90
CA TRP A 232 -6.80 14.79 19.20
C TRP A 232 -5.99 14.35 18.00
N LEU A 233 -4.73 13.94 18.22
CA LEU A 233 -3.86 13.35 17.20
C LEU A 233 -3.85 11.83 17.31
N TRP A 234 -4.20 11.15 16.23
CA TRP A 234 -4.01 9.71 16.11
C TRP A 234 -2.55 9.35 15.86
N THR A 235 -1.97 8.47 16.68
CA THR A 235 -0.57 8.07 16.59
C THR A 235 -0.41 6.55 16.63
N THR A 236 0.53 6.06 15.82
CA THR A 236 0.98 4.66 15.82
C THR A 236 2.26 4.46 16.62
N ARG A 237 2.80 5.52 17.26
CA ARG A 237 4.06 5.47 17.98
C ARG A 237 3.99 4.41 19.09
N ARG A 238 4.82 3.38 18.96
CA ARG A 238 4.95 2.34 19.99
C ARG A 238 5.76 2.91 21.15
N LYS A 239 5.26 2.77 22.36
CA LYS A 239 6.04 3.06 23.58
C LYS A 239 6.75 1.78 24.00
N GLN A 240 8.06 1.87 24.22
CA GLN A 240 8.87 0.76 24.70
C GLN A 240 8.30 0.22 26.02
N GLY A 241 8.25 -1.10 26.19
CA GLY A 241 7.71 -1.74 27.39
C GLY A 241 6.19 -1.77 27.52
N ARG A 242 5.41 -1.39 26.48
CA ARG A 242 3.95 -1.45 26.52
C ARG A 242 3.38 -2.20 25.31
N THR A 243 2.36 -3.01 25.56
CA THR A 243 1.66 -3.76 24.51
C THR A 243 0.91 -2.79 23.58
N PRO A 244 1.18 -2.80 22.26
CA PRO A 244 0.57 -1.86 21.31
C PRO A 244 -0.97 -1.94 21.26
N LYS A 245 -1.54 -3.12 21.56
CA LYS A 245 -2.99 -3.37 21.56
C LYS A 245 -3.74 -2.55 22.62
N TRP A 246 -3.10 -2.19 23.74
CA TRP A 246 -3.68 -1.46 24.86
C TRP A 246 -3.26 0.00 24.93
N GLN A 247 -2.47 0.48 23.95
CA GLN A 247 -2.09 1.89 23.91
C GLN A 247 -3.23 2.73 23.33
N ARG A 248 -3.53 3.84 24.00
CA ARG A 248 -4.44 4.85 23.46
C ARG A 248 -3.84 5.41 22.19
N ARG A 249 -4.55 5.29 21.07
CA ARG A 249 -4.09 5.74 19.75
C ARG A 249 -4.25 7.24 19.55
N PHE A 250 -5.14 7.88 20.31
CA PHE A 250 -5.33 9.31 20.30
C PHE A 250 -4.55 9.95 21.44
N VAL A 251 -3.75 10.93 21.12
CA VAL A 251 -2.94 11.72 22.07
C VAL A 251 -3.25 13.20 21.88
N GLY A 252 -3.19 13.98 22.96
CA GLY A 252 -3.46 15.40 22.93
C GLY A 252 -3.95 15.93 24.27
N PRO A 253 -4.65 17.06 24.30
CA PRO A 253 -5.03 17.87 23.15
C PRO A 253 -3.85 18.59 22.48
N TYR A 254 -3.99 18.84 21.18
CA TYR A 254 -3.13 19.71 20.39
C TYR A 254 -3.94 20.88 19.89
N VAL A 255 -3.28 22.00 19.60
CA VAL A 255 -3.91 23.20 19.05
C VAL A 255 -3.53 23.33 17.59
N VAL A 256 -4.50 23.57 16.72
CA VAL A 256 -4.29 23.88 15.30
C VAL A 256 -3.69 25.27 15.20
N VAL A 257 -2.53 25.37 14.52
CA VAL A 257 -1.86 26.65 14.27
C VAL A 257 -2.39 27.27 13.00
N GLU A 258 -2.35 26.51 11.91
CA GLU A 258 -2.77 26.96 10.59
C GLU A 258 -3.08 25.78 9.67
N LYS A 259 -3.80 26.04 8.59
CA LYS A 259 -4.04 25.13 7.49
C LYS A 259 -2.96 25.32 6.43
N THR A 260 -2.03 24.35 6.32
CA THR A 260 -0.86 24.43 5.42
C THR A 260 -1.19 23.95 3.99
N GLY A 261 -2.38 23.37 3.78
CA GLY A 261 -2.81 22.84 2.47
C GLY A 261 -4.21 22.27 2.51
N PRO A 262 -4.73 21.75 1.40
CA PRO A 262 -6.12 21.26 1.32
C PRO A 262 -6.50 20.26 2.41
N VAL A 263 -5.54 19.41 2.82
CA VAL A 263 -5.73 18.32 3.77
C VAL A 263 -4.68 18.29 4.90
N ASN A 264 -3.78 19.27 4.95
CA ASN A 264 -2.68 19.33 5.90
C ASN A 264 -2.85 20.49 6.89
N TYR A 265 -2.60 20.22 8.15
CA TYR A 265 -2.69 21.17 9.25
C TYR A 265 -1.38 21.19 10.04
N SER A 266 -0.92 22.37 10.43
CA SER A 266 0.17 22.56 11.38
C SER A 266 -0.44 22.57 12.78
N ILE A 267 0.03 21.69 13.66
CA ILE A 267 -0.45 21.57 15.04
C ILE A 267 0.70 21.70 16.04
N LYS A 268 0.41 22.17 17.26
CA LYS A 268 1.36 22.23 18.38
C LYS A 268 0.71 21.75 19.66
N ARG A 269 1.51 21.25 20.60
CA ARG A 269 1.00 20.75 21.90
C ARG A 269 0.85 21.86 22.93
N SER A 270 1.72 22.83 22.92
CA SER A 270 1.72 23.99 23.82
C SER A 270 2.34 25.22 23.13
N ALA A 271 2.20 26.40 23.72
CA ALA A 271 2.78 27.63 23.16
C ALA A 271 4.30 27.54 22.96
N LYS A 272 5.02 26.79 23.79
CA LYS A 272 6.49 26.61 23.74
C LYS A 272 6.94 25.43 22.87
N SER A 273 6.02 24.60 22.36
CA SER A 273 6.38 23.42 21.56
C SER A 273 6.49 23.79 20.08
N LYS A 274 7.42 23.12 19.36
CA LYS A 274 7.51 23.24 17.91
C LYS A 274 6.23 22.70 17.26
N SER A 275 5.73 23.41 16.25
CA SER A 275 4.64 22.94 15.40
C SER A 275 5.14 21.89 14.41
N PHE A 276 4.24 21.01 13.99
CA PHE A 276 4.52 20.02 12.96
C PHE A 276 3.28 19.75 12.11
N ILE A 277 3.50 19.33 10.87
CA ILE A 277 2.42 19.15 9.88
C ILE A 277 1.85 17.73 9.98
N VAL A 278 0.52 17.64 9.99
CA VAL A 278 -0.24 16.39 10.01
C VAL A 278 -1.38 16.41 8.99
N HIS A 279 -1.74 15.25 8.50
CA HIS A 279 -2.90 15.08 7.62
C HIS A 279 -4.19 15.07 8.43
N VAL A 280 -5.27 15.64 7.88
CA VAL A 280 -6.60 15.77 8.51
C VAL A 280 -7.18 14.45 9.02
N ASP A 281 -6.93 13.33 8.33
CA ASP A 281 -7.41 12.00 8.73
C ASP A 281 -6.91 11.55 10.12
N LYS A 282 -5.84 12.17 10.61
CA LYS A 282 -5.26 11.88 11.93
C LYS A 282 -5.79 12.77 13.03
N LEU A 283 -6.58 13.75 12.67
CA LEU A 283 -7.15 14.70 13.60
C LEU A 283 -8.58 14.32 13.94
N ARG A 284 -8.96 14.51 15.20
CA ARG A 284 -10.34 14.42 15.68
C ARG A 284 -10.61 15.66 16.55
N PRO A 285 -11.80 16.23 16.49
CA PRO A 285 -12.13 17.37 17.34
C PRO A 285 -12.01 16.96 18.81
N HIS A 286 -11.41 17.85 19.61
CA HIS A 286 -11.43 17.76 21.06
C HIS A 286 -12.56 18.64 21.56
N LEU A 287 -13.67 18.01 21.94
CA LEU A 287 -14.80 18.73 22.56
C LEU A 287 -14.43 19.00 24.03
N SER A 288 -14.19 20.25 24.38
CA SER A 288 -14.08 20.65 25.78
C SER A 288 -15.47 20.64 26.40
N PRO A 289 -15.63 20.21 27.67
CA PRO A 289 -16.93 20.22 28.34
C PRO A 289 -17.61 21.59 28.41
N ASP A 290 -16.84 22.67 28.24
CA ASP A 290 -17.28 24.07 28.35
C ASP A 290 -17.74 24.72 27.04
N SER A 291 -17.66 24.04 25.89
CA SER A 291 -18.20 24.59 24.64
C SER A 291 -19.68 24.22 24.52
N GLY A 292 -20.51 24.88 25.28
CA GLY A 292 -21.95 24.78 25.17
C GLY A 292 -22.41 25.23 23.78
N ASN A 293 -23.04 24.32 23.06
CA ASN A 293 -23.75 24.61 21.82
C ASN A 293 -25.07 25.32 22.22
N PRO A 294 -25.36 26.57 21.79
CA PRO A 294 -26.67 27.15 22.06
C PRO A 294 -27.66 26.64 21.00
N GLY A 295 -28.43 25.64 21.34
CA GLY A 295 -29.57 25.25 20.54
C GLY A 295 -29.87 23.75 20.52
N GLU A 296 -30.35 23.22 21.63
CA GLU A 296 -31.36 22.14 21.63
C GLU A 296 -31.92 22.02 23.03
N THR A 297 -33.08 22.62 23.24
CA THR A 297 -33.95 22.45 24.40
C THR A 297 -34.75 21.15 24.23
N GLY A 298 -34.45 20.17 25.05
CA GLY A 298 -35.28 18.99 25.25
C GLY A 298 -35.22 18.58 26.74
N PRO A 299 -36.29 18.08 27.38
CA PRO A 299 -36.54 18.24 28.81
C PRO A 299 -35.68 17.33 29.70
N ARG A 300 -35.18 17.95 30.78
CA ARG A 300 -34.61 17.26 31.94
C ARG A 300 -35.70 16.44 32.63
N SER A 301 -35.43 15.19 32.93
CA SER A 301 -36.06 14.48 34.06
C SER A 301 -35.02 14.26 35.13
N THR A 302 -35.27 14.95 36.24
CA THR A 302 -34.70 14.74 37.56
C THR A 302 -35.15 13.38 38.10
N ASN A 303 -34.21 12.62 38.65
CA ASN A 303 -34.47 11.94 39.96
C ASN A 303 -33.12 11.59 40.60
N ASP A 304 -32.95 12.17 41.75
CA ASP A 304 -32.07 11.78 42.84
C ASP A 304 -32.42 10.34 43.31
N ASP A 305 -31.48 9.51 43.68
CA ASP A 305 -31.34 9.14 45.07
C ASP A 305 -30.15 8.20 45.35
N ASN A 306 -29.67 8.37 46.55
CA ASN A 306 -28.61 7.71 47.29
C ASN A 306 -28.79 6.18 47.46
N GLY A 307 -27.65 5.49 47.69
CA GLY A 307 -27.67 4.40 48.69
C GLY A 307 -26.90 3.14 48.34
N ASN A 308 -25.69 3.09 48.84
CA ASN A 308 -25.07 1.99 49.61
C ASN A 308 -25.27 0.50 49.25
N GLU A 309 -24.06 -0.13 49.08
CA GLU A 309 -23.66 -1.49 49.50
C GLU A 309 -24.55 -2.71 49.19
N SER A 310 -24.01 -3.66 48.44
CA SER A 310 -23.54 -4.98 48.91
C SER A 310 -23.56 -6.01 47.77
N GLU A 311 -22.61 -6.90 47.85
CA GLU A 311 -22.37 -8.12 47.07
C GLU A 311 -23.67 -8.91 46.79
N ASP A 312 -23.86 -9.41 45.57
CA ASP A 312 -23.98 -10.85 45.34
C ASP A 312 -24.08 -11.21 43.84
N ASP A 313 -23.48 -12.30 43.55
CA ASP A 313 -23.47 -13.19 42.41
C ASP A 313 -24.86 -13.39 41.78
N THR A 314 -25.00 -13.22 40.44
CA THR A 314 -25.82 -14.11 39.62
C THR A 314 -25.84 -13.69 38.12
N THR A 315 -25.28 -14.55 37.31
CA THR A 315 -25.66 -14.93 35.92
C THR A 315 -26.32 -13.89 35.02
N MET A 316 -25.54 -13.39 34.07
CA MET A 316 -26.03 -12.72 32.88
C MET A 316 -26.53 -13.73 31.84
N PRO A 317 -27.67 -13.56 31.18
CA PRO A 317 -28.03 -14.28 29.98
C PRO A 317 -27.36 -13.60 28.77
N SER A 318 -26.53 -14.35 28.09
CA SER A 318 -25.94 -13.94 26.80
C SER A 318 -27.01 -13.78 25.72
N ALA A 319 -27.24 -12.55 25.30
CA ALA A 319 -27.95 -12.28 24.06
C ALA A 319 -27.09 -12.68 22.86
N VAL A 320 -27.39 -13.85 22.29
CA VAL A 320 -26.84 -14.32 21.01
C VAL A 320 -27.41 -13.44 19.91
N VAL A 321 -26.62 -12.49 19.43
CA VAL A 321 -26.90 -11.79 18.17
C VAL A 321 -26.56 -12.75 17.03
N THR A 322 -27.57 -13.48 16.55
CA THR A 322 -27.48 -14.31 15.33
C THR A 322 -27.28 -13.40 14.12
N ARG A 323 -26.07 -13.49 13.51
CA ARG A 323 -25.82 -12.93 12.17
C ARG A 323 -26.73 -13.63 11.15
N PRO A 324 -27.35 -12.90 10.22
CA PRO A 324 -28.14 -13.52 9.15
C PRO A 324 -27.23 -14.44 8.31
N GLN A 325 -27.62 -15.68 8.20
CA GLN A 325 -26.96 -16.66 7.33
C GLN A 325 -27.10 -16.25 5.88
N ARG A 326 -25.97 -16.02 5.22
CA ARG A 326 -25.88 -15.79 3.79
C ARG A 326 -26.18 -17.11 3.08
N THR A 327 -27.35 -17.25 2.49
CA THR A 327 -27.68 -18.36 1.58
C THR A 327 -26.73 -18.33 0.38
N ARG A 328 -25.82 -19.30 0.31
CA ARG A 328 -24.96 -19.53 -0.86
C ARG A 328 -25.81 -20.22 -1.93
N THR A 329 -26.27 -19.49 -2.94
CA THR A 329 -26.76 -20.06 -4.19
C THR A 329 -25.57 -20.47 -5.04
N LEU A 330 -25.49 -21.75 -5.40
CA LEU A 330 -24.50 -22.26 -6.36
C LEU A 330 -24.70 -21.58 -7.73
N PRO A 331 -23.61 -21.20 -8.43
CA PRO A 331 -23.70 -20.69 -9.79
C PRO A 331 -24.41 -21.68 -10.72
N ALA A 332 -25.16 -21.16 -11.70
CA ALA A 332 -26.02 -21.94 -12.60
C ALA A 332 -25.32 -23.12 -13.33
N ARG A 333 -23.97 -23.06 -13.50
CA ARG A 333 -23.16 -24.10 -14.13
C ARG A 333 -22.92 -25.37 -13.27
N TYR A 334 -23.45 -25.43 -12.06
CA TYR A 334 -23.34 -26.58 -11.14
C TYR A 334 -24.71 -27.05 -10.65
N ARG A 335 -25.77 -26.76 -11.41
CA ARG A 335 -27.11 -27.28 -11.17
C ARG A 335 -27.38 -28.34 -12.22
N GLU A 336 -27.01 -29.55 -11.96
CA GLU A 336 -27.59 -30.78 -12.51
C GLU A 336 -27.91 -31.70 -11.32
#